data_64a553e11248917408a729bb60d8211e
#
_entry.id   64a553e11248917408a729bb60d8211e
#
_cell.length_a   1.000
_cell.length_b   1.000
_cell.length_c   1.000
_cell.angle_alpha   90.00
_cell.angle_beta   90.00
_cell.angle_gamma   90.00
#
_symmetry.space_group_name_H-M   'P 1'
#
loop_
_entity.id
_entity.type
_entity.pdbx_description
1 polymer ?
#
loop_
_entity_poly.entity_id
_entity_poly.type
_entity_poly.pdbx_seq_one_letter_code
_entity_poly.pdbx_strand_id
1 'polypeptide(L)'
;MKGSKYFVFPTQPDFLGTYKKVKFQLREIEAKIQPDLVYSITAPSYFKFHAPEVMRFTNPWVTHPNKFAWSILSLKEKIQYFLYSLNQKRMMKAAHYFITQTETCAKGICRITGEPSDHVKVVHNVLPAIFKSIDNTPIIEDDQINIACVGAATTHKNFDIIPNLIQELDNLGVKNIRIHVTIPFENSMIKTINANLKAMNLSDRIVNHGHLSQEELARMYCRCQFCFLPTLLEVFSASTVEAMYFQLPIVATYFDFNSEVLGASCLYYEPKNAKAAAQQFQKLVADKQLQEVLKGRMLK
;
A
#
# COMPACT_ATOMS: atom_id res chain seq x y z
N MET A 1 15.59 -15.65 21.08
CA MET A 1 15.80 -16.84 20.22
C MET A 1 17.21 -17.33 20.43
N LYS A 2 17.42 -18.35 21.24
CA LYS A 2 18.72 -19.00 21.41
C LYS A 2 19.03 -19.79 20.14
N GLY A 3 20.16 -19.50 19.48
CA GLY A 3 20.66 -20.27 18.33
C GLY A 3 20.54 -19.61 16.94
N SER A 4 19.99 -18.40 16.80
CA SER A 4 19.96 -17.69 15.51
C SER A 4 21.34 -17.21 15.10
N LYS A 5 21.76 -17.49 13.86
CA LYS A 5 22.98 -16.96 13.25
C LYS A 5 22.58 -15.92 12.20
N TYR A 6 23.28 -14.78 12.21
CA TYR A 6 23.02 -13.68 11.27
C TYR A 6 24.21 -13.55 10.32
N PHE A 7 23.89 -13.39 9.02
CA PHE A 7 24.84 -13.08 7.97
C PHE A 7 24.40 -11.78 7.32
N VAL A 8 25.25 -10.77 7.37
CA VAL A 8 24.96 -9.46 6.79
C VAL A 8 25.76 -9.28 5.51
N PHE A 9 25.07 -8.96 4.43
CA PHE A 9 25.69 -8.60 3.16
C PHE A 9 25.76 -7.08 3.05
N PRO A 10 26.93 -6.49 2.82
CA PRO A 10 27.13 -5.03 2.81
C PRO A 10 26.47 -4.34 1.61
N THR A 11 26.03 -5.11 0.61
CA THR A 11 25.41 -4.59 -0.61
C THR A 11 24.26 -5.47 -1.05
N GLN A 12 23.17 -4.84 -1.50
CA GLN A 12 22.13 -5.58 -2.21
C GLN A 12 22.68 -6.14 -3.53
N PRO A 13 22.25 -7.33 -3.97
CA PRO A 13 22.63 -7.86 -5.27
C PRO A 13 22.08 -6.92 -6.36
N ASP A 14 22.94 -6.11 -6.93
CA ASP A 14 22.60 -5.34 -8.11
C ASP A 14 22.93 -6.12 -9.40
N PHE A 15 22.44 -5.62 -10.53
CA PHE A 15 22.58 -6.30 -11.82
C PHE A 15 24.04 -6.35 -12.33
N LEU A 16 24.96 -5.54 -11.81
CA LEU A 16 26.22 -5.21 -12.49
C LEU A 16 27.51 -5.62 -11.76
N GLY A 17 27.52 -5.87 -10.47
CA GLY A 17 28.81 -6.13 -9.80
C GLY A 17 28.76 -7.02 -8.56
N THR A 18 27.78 -6.84 -7.72
CA THR A 18 27.68 -7.55 -6.44
C THR A 18 27.00 -8.89 -6.53
N TYR A 19 26.18 -9.13 -7.58
CA TYR A 19 25.42 -10.37 -7.77
C TYR A 19 26.27 -11.64 -7.69
N LYS A 20 27.40 -11.68 -8.38
CA LYS A 20 28.29 -12.86 -8.38
C LYS A 20 28.86 -13.14 -6.99
N LYS A 21 29.25 -12.08 -6.27
CA LYS A 21 29.82 -12.18 -4.91
C LYS A 21 28.77 -12.66 -3.92
N VAL A 22 27.58 -12.04 -3.93
CA VAL A 22 26.47 -12.44 -3.05
C VAL A 22 26.02 -13.86 -3.35
N LYS A 23 25.92 -14.26 -4.61
CA LYS A 23 25.59 -15.60 -5.03
C LYS A 23 26.59 -16.64 -4.51
N PHE A 24 27.89 -16.35 -4.58
CA PHE A 24 28.93 -17.22 -4.05
C PHE A 24 28.79 -17.39 -2.53
N GLN A 25 28.66 -16.29 -1.81
CA GLN A 25 28.48 -16.30 -0.35
C GLN A 25 27.21 -17.03 0.09
N LEU A 26 26.08 -16.85 -0.62
CA LEU A 26 24.84 -17.59 -0.34
C LEU A 26 25.03 -19.11 -0.52
N ARG A 27 25.78 -19.55 -1.54
CA ARG A 27 26.09 -20.97 -1.74
C ARG A 27 26.96 -21.54 -0.64
N GLU A 28 27.96 -20.81 -0.19
CA GLU A 28 28.80 -21.22 0.95
C GLU A 28 27.98 -21.34 2.24
N ILE A 29 27.09 -20.38 2.49
CA ILE A 29 26.18 -20.39 3.64
C ILE A 29 25.23 -21.57 3.55
N GLU A 30 24.58 -21.79 2.40
CA GLU A 30 23.68 -22.93 2.19
C GLU A 30 24.40 -24.26 2.42
N ALA A 31 25.59 -24.45 1.83
CA ALA A 31 26.38 -25.65 2.02
C ALA A 31 26.81 -25.89 3.46
N LYS A 32 27.10 -24.82 4.21
CA LYS A 32 27.51 -24.88 5.63
C LYS A 32 26.33 -25.17 6.56
N ILE A 33 25.14 -24.60 6.27
CA ILE A 33 23.96 -24.70 7.15
C ILE A 33 23.15 -25.94 6.82
N GLN A 34 23.12 -26.36 5.54
CA GLN A 34 22.29 -27.43 4.99
C GLN A 34 20.81 -27.31 5.44
N PRO A 35 20.13 -26.20 5.10
CA PRO A 35 18.78 -25.93 5.57
C PRO A 35 17.79 -26.91 4.97
N ASP A 36 16.81 -27.35 5.75
CA ASP A 36 15.67 -28.13 5.27
C ASP A 36 14.72 -27.29 4.42
N LEU A 37 14.67 -25.97 4.68
CA LEU A 37 13.81 -24.99 4.02
C LEU A 37 14.44 -23.60 4.03
N VAL A 38 14.28 -22.88 2.94
CA VAL A 38 14.62 -21.45 2.84
C VAL A 38 13.34 -20.62 2.77
N TYR A 39 13.24 -19.60 3.62
CA TYR A 39 12.13 -18.64 3.56
C TYR A 39 12.63 -17.25 3.14
N SER A 40 12.20 -16.82 1.94
CA SER A 40 12.58 -15.52 1.35
C SER A 40 11.49 -14.48 1.60
N ILE A 41 11.77 -13.48 2.47
CA ILE A 41 10.78 -12.50 2.94
C ILE A 41 10.52 -11.40 1.90
N THR A 42 11.58 -10.91 1.23
CA THR A 42 11.50 -9.87 0.19
C THR A 42 11.92 -10.45 -1.16
N ALA A 43 11.07 -11.30 -1.68
CA ALA A 43 11.35 -12.05 -2.89
C ALA A 43 11.19 -11.21 -4.18
N PRO A 44 11.83 -11.66 -5.26
CA PRO A 44 12.59 -12.91 -5.35
C PRO A 44 13.97 -12.81 -4.71
N SER A 45 14.50 -13.94 -4.25
CA SER A 45 15.84 -14.06 -3.66
C SER A 45 16.99 -13.77 -4.64
N TYR A 46 16.70 -13.75 -5.95
CA TYR A 46 17.67 -13.68 -7.06
C TYR A 46 18.72 -14.82 -7.04
N PHE A 47 18.45 -15.87 -6.28
CA PHE A 47 19.33 -17.02 -6.11
C PHE A 47 18.50 -18.31 -6.17
N LYS A 48 19.02 -19.36 -6.77
CA LYS A 48 18.41 -20.67 -6.77
C LYS A 48 19.08 -21.53 -5.70
N PHE A 49 18.36 -21.78 -4.62
CA PHE A 49 18.76 -22.68 -3.54
C PHE A 49 18.67 -24.15 -3.96
N HIS A 50 19.41 -25.03 -3.28
CA HIS A 50 19.25 -26.49 -3.37
C HIS A 50 18.09 -26.93 -2.47
N ALA A 51 17.98 -26.34 -1.28
CA ALA A 51 16.87 -26.56 -0.39
C ALA A 51 15.56 -25.99 -0.98
N PRO A 52 14.39 -26.57 -0.65
CA PRO A 52 13.10 -26.02 -1.02
C PRO A 52 12.97 -24.56 -0.56
N GLU A 53 12.46 -23.68 -1.43
CA GLU A 53 12.24 -22.26 -1.11
C GLU A 53 10.75 -21.97 -1.01
N VAL A 54 10.34 -21.35 0.09
CA VAL A 54 9.05 -20.64 0.24
C VAL A 54 9.30 -19.15 0.04
N MET A 55 8.69 -18.59 -0.98
CA MET A 55 8.92 -17.21 -1.40
C MET A 55 7.74 -16.33 -1.00
N ARG A 56 7.96 -15.36 -0.09
CA ARG A 56 6.97 -14.31 0.18
C ARG A 56 7.05 -13.25 -0.92
N PHE A 57 6.03 -13.18 -1.77
CA PHE A 57 6.01 -12.29 -2.93
C PHE A 57 4.85 -11.28 -2.84
N THR A 58 5.19 -9.99 -2.86
CA THR A 58 4.23 -8.89 -2.65
C THR A 58 4.47 -7.71 -3.60
N ASN A 59 4.90 -7.98 -4.86
CA ASN A 59 5.11 -6.93 -5.84
C ASN A 59 3.94 -6.87 -6.85
N PRO A 60 3.04 -5.88 -6.74
CA PRO A 60 1.86 -5.78 -7.57
C PRO A 60 2.19 -5.44 -9.03
N TRP A 61 3.31 -4.74 -9.29
CA TRP A 61 3.79 -4.44 -10.64
C TRP A 61 4.11 -5.70 -11.46
N VAL A 62 4.35 -6.81 -10.78
CA VAL A 62 4.64 -8.11 -11.41
C VAL A 62 3.39 -8.96 -11.52
N THR A 63 2.59 -9.04 -10.45
CA THR A 63 1.49 -9.99 -10.34
C THR A 63 0.19 -9.52 -11.00
N HIS A 64 -0.17 -8.23 -10.84
CA HIS A 64 -1.43 -7.68 -11.36
C HIS A 64 -1.31 -6.20 -11.79
N PRO A 65 -0.34 -5.87 -12.68
CA PRO A 65 -0.22 -4.52 -13.21
C PRO A 65 -1.50 -4.13 -13.95
N ASN A 66 -1.87 -2.84 -13.89
CA ASN A 66 -3.06 -2.34 -14.55
C ASN A 66 -2.78 -1.06 -15.37
N LYS A 67 -3.69 -0.72 -16.28
CA LYS A 67 -3.53 0.43 -17.19
C LYS A 67 -3.38 1.77 -16.46
N PHE A 68 -4.05 1.95 -15.32
CA PHE A 68 -4.01 3.21 -14.56
C PHE A 68 -2.65 3.43 -13.92
N ALA A 69 -2.08 2.40 -13.29
CA ALA A 69 -0.74 2.46 -12.72
C ALA A 69 0.33 2.66 -13.81
N TRP A 70 0.20 2.00 -14.97
CA TRP A 70 1.09 2.22 -16.10
C TRP A 70 0.97 3.62 -16.70
N SER A 71 -0.23 4.23 -16.70
CA SER A 71 -0.45 5.56 -17.31
C SER A 71 0.26 6.70 -16.62
N ILE A 72 0.60 6.56 -15.32
CA ILE A 72 1.24 7.60 -14.53
C ILE A 72 2.79 7.55 -14.58
N LEU A 73 3.34 6.50 -15.19
CA LEU A 73 4.79 6.34 -15.32
C LEU A 73 5.31 7.11 -16.53
N SER A 74 6.48 7.73 -16.37
CA SER A 74 7.28 8.24 -17.49
C SER A 74 7.76 7.10 -18.39
N LEU A 75 8.16 7.41 -19.61
CA LEU A 75 8.68 6.40 -20.55
C LEU A 75 9.89 5.64 -19.98
N LYS A 76 10.80 6.36 -19.31
CA LYS A 76 11.96 5.77 -18.64
C LYS A 76 11.55 4.77 -17.55
N GLU A 77 10.61 5.14 -16.70
CA GLU A 77 10.07 4.26 -15.64
C GLU A 77 9.36 3.05 -16.24
N LYS A 78 8.57 3.21 -17.31
CA LYS A 78 7.91 2.09 -18.01
C LYS A 78 8.93 1.05 -18.47
N ILE A 79 10.02 1.48 -19.12
CA ILE A 79 11.10 0.58 -19.58
C ILE A 79 11.74 -0.10 -18.37
N GLN A 80 12.06 0.65 -17.32
CA GLN A 80 12.69 0.13 -16.10
C GLN A 80 11.81 -0.92 -15.41
N TYR A 81 10.53 -0.61 -15.18
CA TYR A 81 9.57 -1.54 -14.55
C TYR A 81 9.32 -2.77 -15.42
N PHE A 82 9.28 -2.62 -16.74
CA PHE A 82 9.14 -3.75 -17.66
C PHE A 82 10.31 -4.72 -17.53
N LEU A 83 11.54 -4.24 -17.63
CA LEU A 83 12.76 -5.06 -17.51
C LEU A 83 12.85 -5.71 -16.11
N TYR A 84 12.55 -4.93 -15.08
CA TYR A 84 12.52 -5.43 -13.70
C TYR A 84 11.49 -6.53 -13.52
N SER A 85 10.29 -6.34 -14.06
CA SER A 85 9.22 -7.34 -14.02
C SER A 85 9.60 -8.64 -14.74
N LEU A 86 10.24 -8.55 -15.92
CA LEU A 86 10.71 -9.73 -16.65
C LEU A 86 11.72 -10.54 -15.82
N ASN A 87 12.66 -9.86 -15.19
CA ASN A 87 13.65 -10.51 -14.34
C ASN A 87 13.01 -11.18 -13.12
N GLN A 88 12.09 -10.48 -12.43
CA GLN A 88 11.40 -11.05 -11.28
C GLN A 88 10.55 -12.26 -11.67
N LYS A 89 9.80 -12.19 -12.77
CA LYS A 89 9.02 -13.34 -13.28
C LYS A 89 9.89 -14.55 -13.56
N ARG A 90 11.11 -14.33 -14.10
CA ARG A 90 12.06 -15.43 -14.32
C ARG A 90 12.53 -16.03 -13.00
N MET A 91 12.85 -15.21 -12.02
CA MET A 91 13.32 -15.65 -10.70
C MET A 91 12.24 -16.37 -9.91
N MET A 92 10.98 -15.93 -9.97
CA MET A 92 9.86 -16.59 -9.33
C MET A 92 9.70 -18.05 -9.76
N LYS A 93 10.00 -18.39 -11.02
CA LYS A 93 9.91 -19.77 -11.53
C LYS A 93 10.92 -20.73 -10.90
N ALA A 94 11.83 -20.24 -10.05
CA ALA A 94 12.77 -21.10 -9.31
C ALA A 94 12.20 -21.65 -7.99
N ALA A 95 11.12 -21.05 -7.47
CA ALA A 95 10.42 -21.50 -6.28
C ALA A 95 9.11 -22.22 -6.63
N HIS A 96 8.68 -23.13 -5.77
CA HIS A 96 7.44 -23.88 -5.92
C HIS A 96 6.36 -23.45 -4.93
N TYR A 97 6.74 -22.85 -3.80
CA TYR A 97 5.82 -22.45 -2.75
C TYR A 97 5.88 -20.95 -2.52
N PHE A 98 4.70 -20.35 -2.37
CA PHE A 98 4.58 -18.91 -2.22
C PHE A 98 3.66 -18.51 -1.05
N ILE A 99 3.99 -17.37 -0.45
CA ILE A 99 3.11 -16.67 0.48
C ILE A 99 2.88 -15.26 -0.08
N THR A 100 1.63 -14.85 -0.12
CA THR A 100 1.24 -13.49 -0.51
C THR A 100 0.16 -12.95 0.40
N GLN A 101 -0.38 -11.75 0.11
CA GLN A 101 -1.28 -11.07 1.03
C GLN A 101 -2.73 -10.98 0.53
N THR A 102 -2.99 -11.31 -0.76
CA THR A 102 -4.32 -11.27 -1.36
C THR A 102 -4.49 -12.37 -2.40
N GLU A 103 -5.73 -12.79 -2.63
CA GLU A 103 -6.09 -13.73 -3.69
C GLU A 103 -5.79 -13.15 -5.08
N THR A 104 -6.00 -11.84 -5.25
CA THR A 104 -5.61 -11.12 -6.47
C THR A 104 -4.13 -11.31 -6.80
N CYS A 105 -3.26 -11.18 -5.79
CA CYS A 105 -1.82 -11.44 -5.95
C CYS A 105 -1.53 -12.92 -6.18
N ALA A 106 -2.19 -13.82 -5.44
CA ALA A 106 -2.03 -15.27 -5.58
C ALA A 106 -2.35 -15.75 -7.00
N LYS A 107 -3.47 -15.31 -7.57
CA LYS A 107 -3.83 -15.58 -8.98
C LYS A 107 -2.74 -15.08 -9.95
N GLY A 108 -2.14 -13.93 -9.66
CA GLY A 108 -1.01 -13.40 -10.43
C GLY A 108 0.23 -14.29 -10.36
N ILE A 109 0.56 -14.80 -9.17
CA ILE A 109 1.68 -15.74 -8.96
C ILE A 109 1.44 -17.03 -9.74
N CYS A 110 0.30 -17.70 -9.57
CA CYS A 110 -0.05 -18.92 -10.29
C CYS A 110 0.06 -18.73 -11.82
N ARG A 111 -0.46 -17.61 -12.35
CA ARG A 111 -0.39 -17.29 -13.79
C ARG A 111 1.05 -17.16 -14.30
N ILE A 112 1.96 -16.63 -13.47
CA ILE A 112 3.36 -16.37 -13.87
C ILE A 112 4.21 -17.61 -13.76
N THR A 113 4.03 -18.38 -12.69
CA THR A 113 4.87 -19.52 -12.35
C THR A 113 4.36 -20.83 -12.95
N GLY A 114 3.06 -20.96 -13.14
CA GLY A 114 2.38 -22.21 -13.48
C GLY A 114 2.12 -23.10 -12.27
N GLU A 115 2.47 -22.63 -11.06
CA GLU A 115 2.22 -23.41 -9.83
C GLU A 115 0.73 -23.50 -9.52
N PRO A 116 0.27 -24.63 -8.97
CA PRO A 116 -1.12 -24.81 -8.57
C PRO A 116 -1.47 -23.93 -7.36
N SER A 117 -2.76 -23.64 -7.18
CA SER A 117 -3.22 -22.69 -6.15
C SER A 117 -2.94 -23.15 -4.71
N ASP A 118 -2.85 -24.43 -4.45
CA ASP A 118 -2.51 -24.99 -3.14
C ASP A 118 -1.04 -24.76 -2.75
N HIS A 119 -0.17 -24.42 -3.72
CA HIS A 119 1.21 -24.00 -3.49
C HIS A 119 1.33 -22.50 -3.15
N VAL A 120 0.24 -21.71 -3.28
CA VAL A 120 0.23 -20.29 -2.98
C VAL A 120 -0.69 -20.01 -1.81
N LYS A 121 -0.12 -19.64 -0.66
CA LYS A 121 -0.91 -19.32 0.55
C LYS A 121 -1.11 -17.83 0.70
N VAL A 122 -2.35 -17.43 0.97
CA VAL A 122 -2.69 -16.05 1.29
C VAL A 122 -2.63 -15.86 2.80
N VAL A 123 -1.82 -14.88 3.22
CA VAL A 123 -1.68 -14.45 4.62
C VAL A 123 -1.81 -12.94 4.63
N HIS A 124 -2.96 -12.46 5.05
CA HIS A 124 -3.27 -11.03 5.08
C HIS A 124 -2.34 -10.26 6.03
N ASN A 125 -2.18 -8.97 5.76
CA ASN A 125 -1.55 -8.07 6.72
C ASN A 125 -2.38 -8.00 8.01
N VAL A 126 -1.66 -7.83 9.12
CA VAL A 126 -2.29 -7.66 10.43
C VAL A 126 -1.98 -6.25 10.96
N LEU A 127 -2.85 -5.76 11.81
CA LEU A 127 -2.60 -4.51 12.53
C LEU A 127 -1.38 -4.68 13.46
N PRO A 128 -0.40 -3.78 13.42
CA PRO A 128 0.71 -3.78 14.38
C PRO A 128 0.19 -3.73 15.81
N ALA A 129 0.79 -4.54 16.70
CA ALA A 129 0.30 -4.69 18.08
C ALA A 129 0.24 -3.36 18.87
N ILE A 130 1.13 -2.43 18.56
CA ILE A 130 1.18 -1.11 19.19
C ILE A 130 -0.13 -0.31 19.03
N PHE A 131 -0.82 -0.41 17.88
CA PHE A 131 -2.09 0.28 17.71
C PHE A 131 -3.15 -0.18 18.72
N LYS A 132 -3.11 -1.46 19.13
CA LYS A 132 -4.04 -2.01 20.13
C LYS A 132 -3.81 -1.48 21.55
N SER A 133 -2.62 -0.93 21.84
CA SER A 133 -2.28 -0.35 23.13
C SER A 133 -2.59 1.15 23.23
N ILE A 134 -3.02 1.78 22.13
CA ILE A 134 -3.32 3.20 22.07
C ILE A 134 -4.83 3.37 22.18
N ASP A 135 -5.26 4.36 22.98
CA ASP A 135 -6.65 4.77 23.04
C ASP A 135 -7.10 5.26 21.65
N ASN A 136 -8.10 4.59 21.09
CA ASN A 136 -8.64 4.89 19.77
C ASN A 136 -9.92 5.76 19.84
N THR A 137 -10.17 6.40 20.98
CA THR A 137 -11.28 7.33 21.14
C THR A 137 -11.17 8.48 20.14
N PRO A 138 -12.22 8.77 19.34
CA PRO A 138 -12.20 9.89 18.41
C PRO A 138 -12.00 11.23 19.11
N ILE A 139 -11.12 12.07 18.59
CA ILE A 139 -10.82 13.41 19.06
C ILE A 139 -11.45 14.40 18.09
N ILE A 140 -12.50 15.12 18.51
CA ILE A 140 -13.15 16.15 17.70
C ILE A 140 -12.74 17.49 18.30
N GLU A 141 -11.90 18.24 17.59
CA GLU A 141 -11.34 19.50 18.07
C GLU A 141 -12.03 20.75 17.48
N ASP A 142 -12.62 20.61 16.29
CA ASP A 142 -13.27 21.71 15.55
C ASP A 142 -14.35 21.18 14.60
N ASP A 143 -15.00 22.07 13.85
CA ASP A 143 -15.99 21.73 12.83
C ASP A 143 -15.37 21.26 11.50
N GLN A 144 -14.04 21.05 11.47
CA GLN A 144 -13.36 20.58 10.28
C GLN A 144 -13.59 19.07 10.08
N ILE A 145 -13.79 18.70 8.84
CA ILE A 145 -13.85 17.30 8.42
C ILE A 145 -12.44 16.85 8.03
N ASN A 146 -11.82 16.07 8.88
CA ASN A 146 -10.47 15.59 8.69
C ASN A 146 -10.47 14.22 7.99
N ILE A 147 -9.76 14.10 6.87
CA ILE A 147 -9.65 12.88 6.06
C ILE A 147 -8.21 12.38 6.11
N ALA A 148 -8.00 11.17 6.62
CA ALA A 148 -6.70 10.51 6.58
C ALA A 148 -6.40 10.00 5.16
N CYS A 149 -5.23 10.33 4.61
CA CYS A 149 -4.73 9.79 3.35
C CYS A 149 -3.27 9.37 3.54
N VAL A 150 -3.08 8.17 4.12
CA VAL A 150 -1.80 7.66 4.60
C VAL A 150 -1.16 6.71 3.61
N GLY A 151 0.15 6.85 3.43
CA GLY A 151 0.91 5.92 2.61
C GLY A 151 2.31 6.41 2.28
N ALA A 152 3.14 5.52 1.73
CA ALA A 152 4.44 5.90 1.21
C ALA A 152 4.31 6.84 0.00
N ALA A 153 5.22 7.81 -0.11
CA ALA A 153 5.24 8.79 -1.20
C ALA A 153 5.70 8.17 -2.53
N THR A 154 4.92 7.22 -3.04
CA THR A 154 5.17 6.55 -4.31
C THR A 154 4.09 6.92 -5.32
N THR A 155 4.45 6.99 -6.60
CA THR A 155 3.56 7.48 -7.67
C THR A 155 2.23 6.72 -7.74
N HIS A 156 2.25 5.40 -7.53
CA HIS A 156 1.04 4.58 -7.59
C HIS A 156 0.07 4.78 -6.40
N LYS A 157 0.48 5.47 -5.34
CA LYS A 157 -0.43 5.92 -4.26
C LYS A 157 -1.34 7.06 -4.69
N ASN A 158 -1.03 7.73 -5.82
CA ASN A 158 -1.92 8.69 -6.50
C ASN A 158 -2.35 9.88 -5.63
N PHE A 159 -1.46 10.35 -4.76
CA PHE A 159 -1.74 11.55 -3.96
C PHE A 159 -1.96 12.81 -4.80
N ASP A 160 -1.49 12.81 -6.05
CA ASP A 160 -1.69 13.91 -7.00
C ASP A 160 -3.17 14.19 -7.34
N ILE A 161 -4.09 13.27 -6.98
CA ILE A 161 -5.53 13.49 -7.10
C ILE A 161 -6.08 14.49 -6.05
N ILE A 162 -5.37 14.70 -4.94
CA ILE A 162 -5.86 15.45 -3.77
C ILE A 162 -6.30 16.89 -4.12
N PRO A 163 -5.54 17.71 -4.87
CA PRO A 163 -5.99 19.06 -5.21
C PRO A 163 -7.33 19.07 -5.95
N ASN A 164 -7.48 18.18 -6.93
CA ASN A 164 -8.72 18.08 -7.69
C ASN A 164 -9.89 17.54 -6.84
N LEU A 165 -9.61 16.59 -5.91
CA LEU A 165 -10.61 16.12 -4.96
C LEU A 165 -11.14 17.25 -4.09
N ILE A 166 -10.26 18.09 -3.54
CA ILE A 166 -10.64 19.23 -2.69
C ILE A 166 -11.49 20.23 -3.49
N GLN A 167 -11.07 20.54 -4.71
CA GLN A 167 -11.83 21.44 -5.59
C GLN A 167 -13.24 20.88 -5.90
N GLU A 168 -13.35 19.59 -6.19
CA GLU A 168 -14.66 18.97 -6.45
C GLU A 168 -15.54 18.92 -5.20
N LEU A 169 -14.96 18.75 -4.01
CA LEU A 169 -15.69 18.82 -2.74
C LEU A 169 -16.24 20.24 -2.50
N ASP A 170 -15.43 21.26 -2.75
CA ASP A 170 -15.88 22.66 -2.67
C ASP A 170 -17.03 22.94 -3.65
N ASN A 171 -16.95 22.44 -4.88
CA ASN A 171 -18.01 22.52 -5.90
C ASN A 171 -19.32 21.86 -5.44
N LEU A 172 -19.23 20.81 -4.65
CA LEU A 172 -20.36 20.08 -4.06
C LEU A 172 -20.86 20.69 -2.74
N GLY A 173 -20.30 21.82 -2.29
CA GLY A 173 -20.68 22.52 -1.07
C GLY A 173 -20.05 21.98 0.22
N VAL A 174 -19.12 21.03 0.13
CA VAL A 174 -18.40 20.46 1.28
C VAL A 174 -17.09 21.21 1.48
N LYS A 175 -17.14 22.34 2.20
CA LYS A 175 -16.05 23.34 2.24
C LYS A 175 -15.09 23.23 3.43
N ASN A 176 -15.46 22.57 4.52
CA ASN A 176 -14.67 22.50 5.75
C ASN A 176 -13.85 21.21 5.86
N ILE A 177 -13.21 20.80 4.75
CA ILE A 177 -12.41 19.57 4.69
C ILE A 177 -10.92 19.89 4.81
N ARG A 178 -10.20 19.05 5.55
CA ARG A 178 -8.74 18.95 5.56
C ARG A 178 -8.32 17.51 5.26
N ILE A 179 -7.31 17.38 4.40
CA ILE A 179 -6.71 16.07 4.09
C ILE A 179 -5.35 15.98 4.77
N HIS A 180 -5.19 14.96 5.61
CA HIS A 180 -3.99 14.67 6.37
C HIS A 180 -3.16 13.64 5.62
N VAL A 181 -1.92 14.00 5.24
CA VAL A 181 -0.99 13.12 4.51
C VAL A 181 0.31 12.93 5.30
N THR A 182 1.04 11.85 4.97
CA THR A 182 2.31 11.47 5.62
C THR A 182 3.46 11.42 4.62
N ILE A 183 3.57 12.44 3.78
CA ILE A 183 4.59 12.54 2.73
C ILE A 183 5.84 13.21 3.31
N PRO A 184 7.06 12.65 3.15
CA PRO A 184 8.29 13.31 3.59
C PRO A 184 8.39 14.74 3.05
N PHE A 185 8.76 15.71 3.89
CA PHE A 185 8.74 17.15 3.54
C PHE A 185 9.65 17.51 2.36
N GLU A 186 10.74 16.77 2.16
CA GLU A 186 11.69 16.94 1.06
C GLU A 186 11.20 16.35 -0.27
N ASN A 187 10.15 15.51 -0.25
CA ASN A 187 9.66 14.82 -1.43
C ASN A 187 9.05 15.80 -2.45
N SER A 188 9.38 15.63 -3.73
CA SER A 188 8.86 16.47 -4.81
C SER A 188 7.34 16.41 -4.97
N MET A 189 6.72 15.30 -4.61
CA MET A 189 5.27 15.11 -4.68
C MET A 189 4.52 16.13 -3.81
N ILE A 190 4.93 16.32 -2.55
CA ILE A 190 4.26 17.29 -1.68
C ILE A 190 4.46 18.73 -2.18
N LYS A 191 5.61 19.04 -2.77
CA LYS A 191 5.87 20.36 -3.37
C LYS A 191 4.93 20.63 -4.54
N THR A 192 4.70 19.62 -5.39
CA THR A 192 3.76 19.72 -6.52
C THR A 192 2.32 19.87 -6.03
N ILE A 193 1.89 19.07 -5.05
CA ILE A 193 0.55 19.15 -4.45
C ILE A 193 0.31 20.56 -3.87
N ASN A 194 1.26 21.07 -3.08
CA ASN A 194 1.17 22.39 -2.48
C ASN A 194 1.13 23.51 -3.53
N ALA A 195 1.91 23.40 -4.62
CA ALA A 195 1.87 24.37 -5.71
C ALA A 195 0.50 24.40 -6.40
N ASN A 196 -0.09 23.24 -6.66
CA ASN A 196 -1.43 23.11 -7.26
C ASN A 196 -2.51 23.67 -6.33
N LEU A 197 -2.47 23.37 -5.03
CA LEU A 197 -3.41 23.90 -4.04
C LEU A 197 -3.28 25.43 -3.90
N LYS A 198 -2.04 25.96 -3.94
CA LYS A 198 -1.81 27.40 -3.92
C LYS A 198 -2.41 28.08 -5.13
N ALA A 199 -2.26 27.51 -6.32
CA ALA A 199 -2.86 28.04 -7.55
C ALA A 199 -4.41 28.05 -7.51
N MET A 200 -5.02 27.17 -6.71
CA MET A 200 -6.46 27.07 -6.49
C MET A 200 -6.95 27.87 -5.26
N ASN A 201 -6.09 28.55 -4.52
CA ASN A 201 -6.38 29.20 -3.22
C ASN A 201 -6.91 28.23 -2.15
N LEU A 202 -6.39 26.98 -2.12
CA LEU A 202 -6.81 25.89 -1.24
C LEU A 202 -5.66 25.38 -0.35
N SER A 203 -4.64 26.20 -0.09
CA SER A 203 -3.41 25.79 0.63
C SER A 203 -3.66 25.34 2.07
N ASP A 204 -4.72 25.81 2.71
CA ASP A 204 -5.12 25.47 4.08
C ASP A 204 -5.85 24.13 4.20
N ARG A 205 -6.14 23.49 3.07
CA ARG A 205 -6.93 22.26 2.98
C ARG A 205 -6.13 20.98 3.08
N ILE A 206 -4.81 21.07 3.19
CA ILE A 206 -3.91 19.93 3.37
C ILE A 206 -3.04 20.13 4.60
N VAL A 207 -2.88 19.07 5.39
CA VAL A 207 -1.95 19.00 6.51
C VAL A 207 -0.97 17.89 6.25
N ASN A 208 0.28 18.22 5.95
CA ASN A 208 1.33 17.22 5.78
C ASN A 208 2.08 17.04 7.09
N HIS A 209 2.06 15.82 7.62
CA HIS A 209 2.74 15.46 8.87
C HIS A 209 4.18 14.97 8.65
N GLY A 210 4.60 14.73 7.40
CA GLY A 210 5.87 14.08 7.14
C GLY A 210 5.88 12.63 7.58
N HIS A 211 7.03 12.17 8.06
CA HIS A 211 7.15 10.82 8.61
C HIS A 211 6.68 10.80 10.07
N LEU A 212 5.75 9.93 10.40
CA LEU A 212 5.20 9.75 11.75
C LEU A 212 5.65 8.41 12.35
N SER A 213 5.88 8.39 13.65
CA SER A 213 5.91 7.15 14.43
C SER A 213 4.52 6.48 14.46
N GLN A 214 4.45 5.23 14.85
CA GLN A 214 3.17 4.51 14.93
C GLN A 214 2.21 5.14 15.95
N GLU A 215 2.72 5.69 17.05
CA GLU A 215 1.95 6.42 18.06
C GLU A 215 1.38 7.74 17.52
N GLU A 216 2.20 8.52 16.82
CA GLU A 216 1.77 9.77 16.20
C GLU A 216 0.73 9.51 15.10
N LEU A 217 0.94 8.46 14.31
CA LEU A 217 0.00 8.03 13.29
C LEU A 217 -1.36 7.64 13.88
N ALA A 218 -1.36 6.88 14.99
CA ALA A 218 -2.59 6.54 15.70
C ALA A 218 -3.34 7.78 16.17
N ARG A 219 -2.63 8.75 16.79
CA ARG A 219 -3.24 10.02 17.23
C ARG A 219 -3.80 10.83 16.06
N MET A 220 -3.14 10.80 14.91
CA MET A 220 -3.64 11.42 13.69
C MET A 220 -4.95 10.75 13.22
N TYR A 221 -5.00 9.41 13.24
CA TYR A 221 -6.24 8.68 12.89
C TYR A 221 -7.39 9.03 13.83
N CYS A 222 -7.15 9.17 15.14
CA CYS A 222 -8.19 9.56 16.11
C CYS A 222 -8.81 10.95 15.83
N ARG A 223 -8.08 11.84 15.13
CA ARG A 223 -8.57 13.17 14.74
C ARG A 223 -9.29 13.18 13.39
N CYS A 224 -9.27 12.08 12.66
CA CYS A 224 -9.92 11.97 11.36
C CYS A 224 -11.31 11.36 11.46
N GLN A 225 -12.22 11.81 10.60
CA GLN A 225 -13.58 11.28 10.48
C GLN A 225 -13.70 10.28 9.33
N PHE A 226 -12.82 10.37 8.33
CA PHE A 226 -12.84 9.53 7.14
C PHE A 226 -11.43 9.13 6.72
N CYS A 227 -11.34 8.11 5.86
CA CYS A 227 -10.10 7.70 5.22
C CYS A 227 -10.24 7.70 3.69
N PHE A 228 -9.20 8.17 3.00
CA PHE A 228 -9.11 8.16 1.54
C PHE A 228 -7.98 7.26 1.07
N LEU A 229 -8.29 6.28 0.23
CA LEU A 229 -7.35 5.31 -0.33
C LEU A 229 -7.33 5.43 -1.87
N PRO A 230 -6.62 6.43 -2.43
CA PRO A 230 -6.62 6.70 -3.88
C PRO A 230 -5.69 5.79 -4.68
N THR A 231 -5.11 4.78 -4.07
CA THR A 231 -4.05 3.95 -4.64
C THR A 231 -4.47 3.26 -5.95
N LEU A 232 -3.60 3.30 -6.96
CA LEU A 232 -3.85 2.70 -8.28
C LEU A 232 -3.31 1.28 -8.41
N LEU A 233 -2.40 0.89 -7.52
CA LEU A 233 -1.79 -0.43 -7.55
C LEU A 233 -1.24 -0.79 -6.17
N GLU A 234 -1.68 -1.93 -5.63
CA GLU A 234 -1.26 -2.42 -4.30
C GLU A 234 -1.44 -3.93 -4.22
N VAL A 235 -0.76 -4.58 -3.29
CA VAL A 235 -1.13 -5.94 -2.87
C VAL A 235 -2.09 -5.85 -1.70
N PHE A 236 -1.63 -5.27 -0.59
CA PHE A 236 -2.41 -5.04 0.62
C PHE A 236 -1.85 -3.85 1.39
N SER A 237 -2.59 -2.77 1.48
CA SER A 237 -2.13 -1.58 2.19
C SER A 237 -2.29 -1.71 3.71
N ALA A 238 -1.25 -1.40 4.47
CA ALA A 238 -1.33 -1.32 5.93
C ALA A 238 -2.36 -0.27 6.37
N SER A 239 -2.42 0.89 5.69
CA SER A 239 -3.38 1.95 5.99
C SER A 239 -4.85 1.50 5.86
N THR A 240 -5.14 0.41 5.14
CA THR A 240 -6.49 -0.18 5.08
C THR A 240 -6.89 -0.78 6.43
N VAL A 241 -6.07 -1.65 7.02
CA VAL A 241 -6.38 -2.27 8.33
C VAL A 241 -6.29 -1.25 9.47
N GLU A 242 -5.42 -0.26 9.33
CA GLU A 242 -5.33 0.86 10.27
C GLU A 242 -6.63 1.66 10.27
N ALA A 243 -7.10 2.13 9.11
CA ALA A 243 -8.36 2.86 9.00
C ALA A 243 -9.58 2.05 9.48
N MET A 244 -9.62 0.75 9.20
CA MET A 244 -10.67 -0.15 9.72
C MET A 244 -10.63 -0.24 11.24
N TYR A 245 -9.45 -0.34 11.85
CA TYR A 245 -9.29 -0.38 13.31
C TYR A 245 -9.79 0.90 13.99
N PHE A 246 -9.48 2.06 13.41
CA PHE A 246 -9.98 3.36 13.89
C PHE A 246 -11.41 3.65 13.44
N GLN A 247 -12.09 2.69 12.80
CA GLN A 247 -13.48 2.79 12.34
C GLN A 247 -13.76 4.03 11.48
N LEU A 248 -12.80 4.41 10.64
CA LEU A 248 -12.96 5.51 9.71
C LEU A 248 -13.69 5.03 8.44
N PRO A 249 -14.89 5.54 8.10
CA PRO A 249 -15.50 5.22 6.82
C PRO A 249 -14.56 5.56 5.67
N ILE A 250 -14.37 4.60 4.76
CA ILE A 250 -13.35 4.63 3.73
C ILE A 250 -13.95 4.96 2.38
N VAL A 251 -13.29 5.85 1.62
CA VAL A 251 -13.48 6.01 0.17
C VAL A 251 -12.24 5.47 -0.54
N ALA A 252 -12.39 4.45 -1.36
CA ALA A 252 -11.28 3.75 -2.02
C ALA A 252 -11.50 3.64 -3.54
N THR A 253 -10.40 3.54 -4.29
CA THR A 253 -10.46 3.18 -5.71
C THR A 253 -11.04 1.77 -5.89
N TYR A 254 -11.87 1.59 -6.92
CA TYR A 254 -12.42 0.28 -7.25
C TYR A 254 -11.39 -0.54 -8.02
N PHE A 255 -10.75 -1.46 -7.31
CA PHE A 255 -9.85 -2.49 -7.85
C PHE A 255 -10.02 -3.79 -7.05
N ASP A 256 -9.73 -4.93 -7.66
CA ASP A 256 -9.86 -6.24 -7.03
C ASP A 256 -9.10 -6.34 -5.70
N PHE A 257 -7.89 -5.80 -5.62
CA PHE A 257 -7.09 -5.81 -4.39
C PHE A 257 -7.70 -4.98 -3.24
N ASN A 258 -8.49 -3.94 -3.54
CA ASN A 258 -9.24 -3.19 -2.55
C ASN A 258 -10.56 -3.88 -2.21
N SER A 259 -11.30 -4.35 -3.23
CA SER A 259 -12.60 -4.98 -3.02
C SER A 259 -12.49 -6.33 -2.29
N GLU A 260 -11.40 -7.05 -2.46
CA GLU A 260 -11.11 -8.28 -1.72
C GLU A 260 -10.96 -8.04 -0.21
N VAL A 261 -10.32 -6.93 0.17
CA VAL A 261 -10.04 -6.60 1.57
C VAL A 261 -11.18 -5.84 2.23
N LEU A 262 -11.75 -4.85 1.52
CA LEU A 262 -12.75 -3.94 2.06
C LEU A 262 -14.18 -4.44 1.85
N GLY A 263 -14.44 -5.28 0.84
CA GLY A 263 -15.78 -5.79 0.54
C GLY A 263 -16.82 -4.68 0.49
N ALA A 264 -17.85 -4.80 1.31
CA ALA A 264 -18.93 -3.82 1.43
C ALA A 264 -18.74 -2.81 2.59
N SER A 265 -17.52 -2.74 3.19
CA SER A 265 -17.23 -1.85 4.32
C SER A 265 -16.73 -0.47 3.91
N CYS A 266 -16.73 -0.15 2.60
CA CYS A 266 -16.30 1.16 2.08
C CYS A 266 -17.16 1.62 0.91
N LEU A 267 -16.97 2.88 0.50
CA LEU A 267 -17.49 3.40 -0.75
C LEU A 267 -16.39 3.40 -1.81
N TYR A 268 -16.71 2.88 -2.98
CA TYR A 268 -15.77 2.82 -4.10
C TYR A 268 -16.01 3.96 -5.10
N TYR A 269 -14.93 4.36 -5.77
CA TYR A 269 -14.97 5.28 -6.88
C TYR A 269 -14.09 4.81 -8.03
N GLU A 270 -14.36 5.28 -9.23
CA GLU A 270 -13.58 4.97 -10.43
C GLU A 270 -12.18 5.58 -10.34
N PRO A 271 -11.11 4.80 -10.61
CA PRO A 271 -9.73 5.28 -10.49
C PRO A 271 -9.46 6.58 -11.26
N LYS A 272 -8.73 7.51 -10.64
CA LYS A 272 -8.37 8.85 -11.17
C LYS A 272 -9.55 9.81 -11.37
N ASN A 273 -10.75 9.46 -10.95
CA ASN A 273 -11.94 10.30 -11.06
C ASN A 273 -12.18 11.06 -9.73
N ALA A 274 -11.60 12.25 -9.61
CA ALA A 274 -11.71 13.10 -8.42
C ALA A 274 -13.18 13.48 -8.11
N LYS A 275 -13.98 13.74 -9.16
CA LYS A 275 -15.40 14.06 -9.02
C LYS A 275 -16.19 12.91 -8.43
N ALA A 276 -15.95 11.69 -8.92
CA ALA A 276 -16.60 10.50 -8.36
C ALA A 276 -16.18 10.27 -6.90
N ALA A 277 -14.91 10.47 -6.54
CA ALA A 277 -14.46 10.40 -5.16
C ALA A 277 -15.15 11.46 -4.28
N ALA A 278 -15.24 12.70 -4.74
CA ALA A 278 -15.92 13.79 -4.03
C ALA A 278 -17.40 13.48 -3.77
N GLN A 279 -18.09 12.89 -4.75
CA GLN A 279 -19.48 12.46 -4.60
C GLN A 279 -19.64 11.37 -3.51
N GLN A 280 -18.68 10.46 -3.38
CA GLN A 280 -18.72 9.47 -2.29
C GLN A 280 -18.50 10.13 -0.91
N PHE A 281 -17.58 11.08 -0.80
CA PHE A 281 -17.41 11.84 0.44
C PHE A 281 -18.64 12.69 0.77
N GLN A 282 -19.26 13.34 -0.22
CA GLN A 282 -20.51 14.09 -0.02
C GLN A 282 -21.61 13.20 0.59
N LYS A 283 -21.76 11.95 0.09
CA LYS A 283 -22.70 10.98 0.68
C LYS A 283 -22.34 10.63 2.12
N LEU A 284 -21.04 10.40 2.42
CA LEU A 284 -20.60 10.10 3.78
C LEU A 284 -20.88 11.25 4.73
N VAL A 285 -20.60 12.48 4.31
CA VAL A 285 -20.83 13.68 5.15
C VAL A 285 -22.32 13.89 5.44
N ALA A 286 -23.18 13.65 4.44
CA ALA A 286 -24.61 13.87 4.55
C ALA A 286 -25.38 12.76 5.32
N ASP A 287 -24.83 11.54 5.36
CA ASP A 287 -25.56 10.35 5.85
C ASP A 287 -24.81 9.66 7.00
N LYS A 288 -25.16 10.04 8.24
CA LYS A 288 -24.60 9.42 9.45
C LYS A 288 -24.98 7.95 9.60
N GLN A 289 -26.17 7.54 9.11
CA GLN A 289 -26.59 6.15 9.19
C GLN A 289 -25.70 5.28 8.27
N LEU A 290 -25.37 5.77 7.09
CA LEU A 290 -24.43 5.11 6.20
C LEU A 290 -23.04 4.97 6.85
N GLN A 291 -22.56 6.01 7.56
CA GLN A 291 -21.28 5.91 8.30
C GLN A 291 -21.30 4.76 9.32
N GLU A 292 -22.36 4.66 10.14
CA GLU A 292 -22.49 3.59 11.15
C GLU A 292 -22.62 2.20 10.51
N VAL A 293 -23.32 2.07 9.40
CA VAL A 293 -23.40 0.81 8.65
C VAL A 293 -22.01 0.37 8.15
N LEU A 294 -21.21 1.30 7.61
CA LEU A 294 -19.85 0.99 7.14
C LEU A 294 -18.93 0.61 8.30
N LYS A 295 -18.96 1.36 9.40
CA LYS A 295 -18.20 1.04 10.63
C LYS A 295 -18.53 -0.36 11.16
N GLY A 296 -19.81 -0.69 11.26
CA GLY A 296 -20.26 -2.01 11.72
C GLY A 296 -19.82 -3.18 10.82
N ARG A 297 -19.54 -2.93 9.55
CA ARG A 297 -18.99 -3.92 8.62
C ARG A 297 -17.48 -4.12 8.78
N MET A 298 -16.74 -3.10 9.23
CA MET A 298 -15.30 -3.19 9.46
C MET A 298 -14.94 -4.07 10.68
N LEU A 299 -15.89 -4.29 11.59
CA LEU A 299 -15.71 -5.07 12.81
C LEU A 299 -15.93 -6.58 12.60
N LYS A 300 -16.37 -7.00 11.44
CA LYS A 300 -16.63 -8.39 11.05
C LYS A 300 -15.47 -8.99 10.27
#